data_5b745fc0443df2d3bc212f4e252d88cd
#
_entry.id   5b745fc0443df2d3bc212f4e252d88cd
#
_cell.length_a   1.000
_cell.length_b   1.000
_cell.length_c   1.000
_cell.angle_alpha   90.00
_cell.angle_beta   90.00
_cell.angle_gamma   90.00
#
_symmetry.space_group_name_H-M   'P 1'
#
loop_
_entity.id
_entity.type
_entity.pdbx_description
1 polymer ?
#
loop_
_entity_poly.entity_id
_entity_poly.type
_entity_poly.pdbx_seq_one_letter_code
_entity_poly.pdbx_strand_id
1 'polypeptide(L)'
;QIWNMEGFGSGNQVQPGMCAYGATKRAVNYVNKALQKEVKGTEVQVCTLSPGIVITDLLLGDYDTSSPEWEKSKKIFNILGDTVATVTPYLVDGILNADKSGAKVVWLTGGKAFSRFMTAGFNKRDLFADL
;
A
#
# COMPACT_ATOMS: atom_id res chain seq x y z
N GLN A 1 -2.60 -8.88 -18.61
CA GLN A 1 -2.34 -7.76 -17.69
C GLN A 1 -1.14 -8.07 -16.79
N ILE A 2 -0.30 -7.06 -16.54
CA ILE A 2 0.79 -7.10 -15.57
C ILE A 2 0.46 -6.08 -14.47
N TRP A 3 0.42 -6.53 -13.23
CA TRP A 3 0.11 -5.68 -12.08
C TRP A 3 1.29 -5.64 -11.12
N ASN A 4 1.87 -4.46 -10.96
CA ASN A 4 2.98 -4.23 -10.03
C ASN A 4 2.45 -3.66 -8.71
N MET A 5 2.86 -4.30 -7.59
CA MET A 5 2.46 -3.88 -6.24
C MET A 5 3.33 -2.72 -5.76
N GLU A 6 2.74 -1.55 -5.60
CA GLU A 6 3.39 -0.40 -4.96
C GLU A 6 3.49 -0.59 -3.44
N GLY A 7 4.38 0.15 -2.82
CA GLY A 7 4.56 0.17 -1.37
C GLY A 7 5.15 1.51 -0.94
N PHE A 8 5.44 1.64 0.35
CA PHE A 8 6.10 2.83 0.88
C PHE A 8 7.42 3.11 0.13
N GLY A 9 7.63 4.33 -0.32
CA GLY A 9 8.79 4.70 -1.14
C GLY A 9 8.56 4.65 -2.66
N SER A 10 7.49 4.03 -3.16
CA SER A 10 7.15 4.06 -4.61
C SER A 10 6.92 5.50 -5.11
N GLY A 11 6.39 6.36 -4.26
CA GLY A 11 6.28 7.80 -4.47
C GLY A 11 7.54 8.55 -3.99
N ASN A 12 7.36 9.67 -3.30
CA ASN A 12 8.45 10.51 -2.78
C ASN A 12 8.64 10.36 -1.24
N GLN A 13 7.97 9.39 -0.63
CA GLN A 13 8.05 9.15 0.81
C GLN A 13 9.44 8.59 1.16
N VAL A 14 10.07 9.19 2.16
CA VAL A 14 11.37 8.75 2.70
C VAL A 14 11.25 8.68 4.22
N GLN A 15 11.79 7.61 4.80
CA GLN A 15 11.80 7.40 6.24
C GLN A 15 13.10 6.69 6.65
N PRO A 16 13.73 7.10 7.77
CA PRO A 16 14.84 6.35 8.35
C PRO A 16 14.47 4.88 8.59
N GLY A 17 15.41 3.97 8.38
CA GLY A 17 15.19 2.52 8.50
C GLY A 17 14.59 1.86 7.25
N MET A 18 14.02 2.63 6.32
CA MET A 18 13.34 2.10 5.13
C MET A 18 14.19 2.20 3.84
N CYS A 19 15.51 2.40 3.94
CA CYS A 19 16.36 2.66 2.78
C CYS A 19 16.28 1.54 1.73
N ALA A 20 16.55 0.29 2.11
CA ALA A 20 16.54 -0.84 1.18
C ALA A 20 15.13 -1.10 0.63
N TYR A 21 14.14 -1.17 1.50
CA TYR A 21 12.74 -1.39 1.09
C TYR A 21 12.24 -0.27 0.17
N GLY A 22 12.42 1.00 0.57
CA GLY A 22 11.99 2.15 -0.23
C GLY A 22 12.68 2.21 -1.59
N ALA A 23 13.98 1.87 -1.67
CA ALA A 23 14.71 1.79 -2.93
C ALA A 23 14.11 0.73 -3.87
N THR A 24 13.79 -0.48 -3.36
CA THR A 24 13.14 -1.52 -4.18
C THR A 24 11.78 -1.07 -4.68
N LYS A 25 10.97 -0.44 -3.84
CA LYS A 25 9.64 0.06 -4.24
C LYS A 25 9.73 1.24 -5.21
N ARG A 26 10.76 2.07 -5.10
CA ARG A 26 11.05 3.12 -6.10
C ARG A 26 11.44 2.52 -7.44
N ALA A 27 12.23 1.46 -7.44
CA ALA A 27 12.57 0.72 -8.64
C ALA A 27 11.33 0.11 -9.32
N VAL A 28 10.41 -0.48 -8.55
CA VAL A 28 9.12 -0.98 -9.08
C VAL A 28 8.34 0.13 -9.78
N ASN A 29 8.28 1.33 -9.21
CA ASN A 29 7.61 2.47 -9.87
C ASN A 29 8.28 2.86 -11.20
N TYR A 30 9.61 2.89 -11.24
CA TYR A 30 10.36 3.15 -12.47
C TYR A 30 10.10 2.07 -13.53
N VAL A 31 10.27 0.79 -13.15
CA VAL A 31 10.03 -0.36 -14.03
C VAL A 31 8.63 -0.33 -14.61
N ASN A 32 7.62 -0.05 -13.78
CA ASN A 32 6.24 0.05 -14.25
C ASN A 32 6.06 1.12 -15.34
N LYS A 33 6.66 2.31 -15.16
CA LYS A 33 6.62 3.39 -16.14
C LYS A 33 7.38 3.07 -17.42
N ALA A 34 8.52 2.38 -17.30
CA ALA A 34 9.31 1.93 -18.44
C ALA A 34 8.54 0.90 -19.26
N LEU A 35 8.02 -0.14 -18.61
CA LEU A 35 7.22 -1.19 -19.26
C LEU A 35 5.98 -0.61 -19.96
N GLN A 36 5.27 0.34 -19.37
CA GLN A 36 4.14 1.00 -20.03
C GLN A 36 4.52 1.65 -21.36
N LYS A 37 5.74 2.19 -21.47
CA LYS A 37 6.24 2.77 -22.71
C LYS A 37 6.66 1.70 -23.72
N GLU A 38 7.31 0.63 -23.24
CA GLU A 38 7.80 -0.46 -24.09
C GLU A 38 6.67 -1.25 -24.72
N VAL A 39 5.55 -1.47 -23.99
CA VAL A 39 4.40 -2.21 -24.52
C VAL A 39 3.40 -1.34 -25.28
N LYS A 40 3.71 -0.06 -25.50
CA LYS A 40 2.81 0.86 -26.20
C LYS A 40 2.51 0.37 -27.62
N GLY A 41 1.23 0.25 -27.94
CA GLY A 41 0.77 -0.26 -29.25
C GLY A 41 0.59 -1.78 -29.30
N THR A 42 0.79 -2.48 -28.18
CA THR A 42 0.47 -3.89 -28.01
C THR A 42 -0.81 -4.08 -27.20
N GLU A 43 -1.29 -5.31 -27.09
CA GLU A 43 -2.43 -5.66 -26.22
C GLU A 43 -2.02 -5.84 -24.74
N VAL A 44 -0.73 -5.73 -24.41
CA VAL A 44 -0.24 -5.87 -23.02
C VAL A 44 -0.60 -4.62 -22.22
N GLN A 45 -1.22 -4.84 -21.08
CA GLN A 45 -1.56 -3.79 -20.13
C GLN A 45 -0.63 -3.88 -18.91
N VAL A 46 0.00 -2.78 -18.54
CA VAL A 46 0.89 -2.67 -17.38
C VAL A 46 0.30 -1.66 -16.40
N CYS A 47 -0.04 -2.14 -15.21
CA CYS A 47 -0.85 -1.44 -14.21
C CYS A 47 -0.22 -1.47 -12.84
N THR A 48 -0.77 -0.75 -11.87
CA THR A 48 -0.29 -0.73 -10.49
C THR A 48 -1.40 -0.95 -9.49
N LEU A 49 -1.05 -1.68 -8.41
CA LEU A 49 -1.84 -1.81 -7.20
C LEU A 49 -1.17 -1.05 -6.06
N SER A 50 -1.94 -0.30 -5.30
CA SER A 50 -1.48 0.42 -4.11
C SER A 50 -2.40 0.10 -2.93
N PRO A 51 -2.11 -0.95 -2.15
CA PRO A 51 -2.98 -1.42 -1.08
C PRO A 51 -2.96 -0.52 0.16
N GLY A 52 -1.98 0.38 0.28
CA GLY A 52 -1.74 1.11 1.52
C GLY A 52 -1.09 0.22 2.57
N ILE A 53 -1.42 0.43 3.83
CA ILE A 53 -0.92 -0.38 4.96
C ILE A 53 -1.88 -1.56 5.16
N VAL A 54 -1.40 -2.76 4.94
CA VAL A 54 -2.17 -4.01 5.15
C VAL A 54 -1.52 -4.80 6.27
N ILE A 55 -2.32 -5.21 7.25
CA ILE A 55 -1.84 -6.00 8.38
C ILE A 55 -1.58 -7.42 7.87
N THR A 56 -0.30 -7.79 7.83
CA THR A 56 0.21 -9.06 7.31
C THR A 56 1.41 -9.50 8.14
N ASP A 57 1.77 -10.78 8.04
CA ASP A 57 2.97 -11.31 8.69
C ASP A 57 4.24 -10.57 8.24
N LEU A 58 4.30 -10.13 6.98
CA LEU A 58 5.40 -9.32 6.47
C LEU A 58 5.53 -7.99 7.22
N LEU A 59 4.39 -7.34 7.52
CA LEU A 59 4.41 -6.08 8.27
C LEU A 59 4.79 -6.30 9.74
N LEU A 60 4.34 -7.40 10.34
CA LEU A 60 4.51 -7.68 11.76
C LEU A 60 5.88 -8.30 12.06
N GLY A 61 6.46 -9.06 11.12
CA GLY A 61 7.70 -9.80 11.31
C GLY A 61 8.93 -8.92 11.59
N ASP A 62 8.88 -7.64 11.23
CA ASP A 62 9.97 -6.69 11.44
C ASP A 62 9.87 -5.90 12.76
N TYR A 63 8.80 -6.14 13.57
CA TYR A 63 8.56 -5.39 14.81
C TYR A 63 8.75 -6.25 16.06
N ASP A 64 9.48 -5.70 17.02
CA ASP A 64 9.43 -6.15 18.42
C ASP A 64 8.18 -5.57 19.07
N THR A 65 7.15 -6.41 19.24
CA THR A 65 5.85 -6.01 19.77
C THR A 65 5.89 -5.56 21.23
N SER A 66 7.02 -5.76 21.94
CA SER A 66 7.25 -5.26 23.30
C SER A 66 7.91 -3.86 23.34
N SER A 67 8.31 -3.33 22.19
CA SER A 67 9.07 -2.09 22.08
C SER A 67 8.18 -0.83 22.17
N PRO A 68 8.71 0.31 22.68
CA PRO A 68 8.02 1.60 22.60
C PRO A 68 7.78 2.08 21.16
N GLU A 69 8.64 1.67 20.23
CA GLU A 69 8.53 1.95 18.79
C GLU A 69 7.32 1.24 18.20
N TRP A 70 7.03 0.02 18.63
CA TRP A 70 5.82 -0.70 18.26
C TRP A 70 4.56 0.07 18.63
N GLU A 71 4.46 0.57 19.86
CA GLU A 71 3.29 1.32 20.32
C GLU A 71 3.02 2.58 19.48
N LYS A 72 4.06 3.24 18.98
CA LYS A 72 3.92 4.37 18.05
C LYS A 72 3.42 3.91 16.68
N SER A 73 4.01 2.84 16.16
CA SER A 73 3.64 2.27 14.87
C SER A 73 2.22 1.71 14.89
N LYS A 74 1.84 1.00 15.95
CA LYS A 74 0.50 0.46 16.18
C LYS A 74 -0.59 1.55 16.09
N LYS A 75 -0.35 2.73 16.65
CA LYS A 75 -1.28 3.87 16.53
C LYS A 75 -1.51 4.27 15.08
N ILE A 76 -0.43 4.41 14.30
CA ILE A 76 -0.52 4.76 12.88
C ILE A 76 -1.20 3.64 12.08
N PHE A 77 -0.87 2.39 12.37
CA PHE A 77 -1.48 1.23 11.70
C PHE A 77 -2.97 1.13 12.01
N ASN A 78 -3.39 1.41 13.24
CA ASN A 78 -4.81 1.46 13.59
C ASN A 78 -5.57 2.60 12.88
N ILE A 79 -4.91 3.71 12.55
CA ILE A 79 -5.52 4.81 11.80
C ILE A 79 -5.56 4.47 10.30
N LEU A 80 -4.44 4.09 9.72
CA LEU A 80 -4.27 3.99 8.27
C LEU A 80 -4.37 2.57 7.72
N GLY A 81 -4.14 1.56 8.55
CA GLY A 81 -4.12 0.16 8.14
C GLY A 81 -5.50 -0.44 7.93
N ASP A 82 -5.51 -1.55 7.24
CA ASP A 82 -6.68 -2.42 7.08
C ASP A 82 -6.24 -3.89 7.01
N THR A 83 -7.18 -4.80 7.20
CA THR A 83 -6.93 -6.25 7.08
C THR A 83 -6.88 -6.68 5.62
N VAL A 84 -6.26 -7.82 5.37
CA VAL A 84 -6.24 -8.48 4.04
C VAL A 84 -7.65 -8.68 3.51
N ALA A 85 -8.56 -9.19 4.36
CA ALA A 85 -9.95 -9.44 4.01
C ALA A 85 -10.70 -8.17 3.55
N THR A 86 -10.32 -7.01 4.09
CA THR A 86 -10.93 -5.73 3.72
C THR A 86 -10.38 -5.17 2.41
N VAL A 87 -9.06 -5.31 2.19
CA VAL A 87 -8.40 -4.66 1.05
C VAL A 87 -8.50 -5.48 -0.23
N THR A 88 -8.36 -6.81 -0.11
CA THR A 88 -8.25 -7.70 -1.28
C THR A 88 -9.46 -7.64 -2.21
N PRO A 89 -10.72 -7.67 -1.76
CA PRO A 89 -11.88 -7.59 -2.67
C PRO A 89 -11.87 -6.34 -3.54
N TYR A 90 -11.52 -5.19 -2.96
CA TYR A 90 -11.41 -3.92 -3.69
C TYR A 90 -10.32 -3.96 -4.76
N LEU A 91 -9.15 -4.53 -4.43
CA LEU A 91 -8.06 -4.64 -5.40
C LEU A 91 -8.43 -5.58 -6.54
N VAL A 92 -9.05 -6.72 -6.23
CA VAL A 92 -9.52 -7.70 -7.24
C VAL A 92 -10.56 -7.07 -8.15
N ASP A 93 -11.55 -6.38 -7.60
CA ASP A 93 -12.54 -5.67 -8.40
C ASP A 93 -11.89 -4.64 -9.34
N GLY A 94 -10.94 -3.87 -8.83
CA GLY A 94 -10.18 -2.93 -9.64
C GLY A 94 -9.37 -3.58 -10.76
N ILE A 95 -8.79 -4.77 -10.55
CA ILE A 95 -8.09 -5.55 -11.57
C ILE A 95 -9.06 -6.00 -12.67
N LEU A 96 -10.22 -6.55 -12.28
CA LEU A 96 -11.20 -7.10 -13.20
C LEU A 96 -11.86 -6.01 -14.06
N ASN A 97 -12.01 -4.81 -13.53
CA ASN A 97 -12.61 -3.67 -14.22
C ASN A 97 -11.61 -2.77 -14.97
N ALA A 98 -10.31 -3.08 -14.91
CA ALA A 98 -9.30 -2.31 -15.64
C ALA A 98 -9.34 -2.61 -17.14
N ASP A 99 -9.52 -1.58 -17.94
CA ASP A 99 -9.70 -1.65 -19.39
C ASP A 99 -8.49 -1.11 -20.20
N LYS A 100 -7.49 -0.55 -19.52
CA LYS A 100 -6.35 0.11 -20.20
C LYS A 100 -5.04 -0.02 -19.43
N SER A 101 -3.94 0.04 -20.16
CA SER A 101 -2.60 0.17 -19.60
C SER A 101 -2.47 1.49 -18.82
N GLY A 102 -1.73 1.46 -17.71
CA GLY A 102 -1.57 2.60 -16.82
C GLY A 102 -2.65 2.73 -15.75
N ALA A 103 -3.61 1.80 -15.68
CA ALA A 103 -4.60 1.77 -14.61
C ALA A 103 -3.90 1.66 -13.24
N LYS A 104 -4.42 2.38 -12.27
CA LYS A 104 -3.92 2.40 -10.89
C LYS A 104 -5.06 2.19 -9.92
N VAL A 105 -5.01 1.08 -9.19
CA VAL A 105 -5.98 0.76 -8.15
C VAL A 105 -5.37 1.10 -6.79
N VAL A 106 -5.98 2.06 -6.09
CA VAL A 106 -5.46 2.61 -4.83
C VAL A 106 -6.51 2.46 -3.73
N TRP A 107 -6.21 1.65 -2.72
CA TRP A 107 -7.08 1.50 -1.55
C TRP A 107 -6.98 2.68 -0.59
N LEU A 108 -5.76 3.03 -0.17
CA LEU A 108 -5.51 4.15 0.75
C LEU A 108 -5.17 5.40 -0.05
N THR A 109 -6.19 6.12 -0.48
CA THR A 109 -6.02 7.42 -1.14
C THR A 109 -5.63 8.50 -0.14
N GLY A 110 -5.04 9.61 -0.61
CA GLY A 110 -4.71 10.76 0.25
C GLY A 110 -5.92 11.32 0.99
N GLY A 111 -7.08 11.42 0.32
CA GLY A 111 -8.34 11.85 0.94
C GLY A 111 -8.82 10.88 2.03
N LYS A 112 -8.73 9.57 1.78
CA LYS A 112 -9.07 8.54 2.78
C LYS A 112 -8.14 8.60 3.98
N ALA A 113 -6.84 8.76 3.76
CA ALA A 113 -5.86 8.91 4.83
C ALA A 113 -6.14 10.17 5.67
N PHE A 114 -6.36 11.30 5.02
CA PHE A 114 -6.70 12.55 5.71
C PHE A 114 -7.98 12.42 6.56
N SER A 115 -9.06 11.88 5.99
CA SER A 115 -10.31 11.65 6.71
C SER A 115 -10.12 10.76 7.93
N ARG A 116 -9.32 9.69 7.81
CA ARG A 116 -9.02 8.79 8.93
C ARG A 116 -8.24 9.47 10.05
N PHE A 117 -7.29 10.33 9.73
CA PHE A 117 -6.60 11.13 10.74
C PHE A 117 -7.55 12.09 11.47
N MET A 118 -8.41 12.79 10.73
CA MET A 118 -9.37 13.73 11.33
C MET A 118 -10.39 13.03 12.25
N THR A 119 -10.75 11.79 11.94
CA THR A 119 -11.75 11.03 12.72
C THR A 119 -11.14 10.09 13.77
N ALA A 120 -9.81 9.97 13.83
CA ALA A 120 -9.11 9.02 14.70
C ALA A 120 -9.43 9.20 16.20
N GLY A 121 -9.73 10.42 16.64
CA GLY A 121 -10.12 10.70 18.02
C GLY A 121 -11.50 10.11 18.40
N PHE A 122 -12.38 9.96 17.44
CA PHE A 122 -13.75 9.48 17.62
C PHE A 122 -13.92 8.02 17.20
N ASN A 123 -13.19 7.60 16.19
CA ASN A 123 -13.25 6.24 15.64
C ASN A 123 -12.02 5.44 16.06
N LYS A 124 -12.08 4.87 17.26
CA LYS A 124 -11.00 4.02 17.79
C LYS A 124 -11.08 2.65 17.15
N ARG A 125 -10.13 2.33 16.28
CA ARG A 125 -9.95 1.01 15.69
C ARG A 125 -8.83 0.27 16.42
N ASP A 126 -9.00 -1.02 16.63
CA ASP A 126 -7.93 -1.90 17.09
C ASP A 126 -7.83 -3.09 16.11
N LEU A 127 -6.86 -3.02 15.23
CA LEU A 127 -6.59 -4.06 14.24
C LEU A 127 -5.72 -5.19 14.80
N PHE A 128 -5.32 -5.09 16.07
CA PHE A 128 -4.39 -5.98 16.75
C PHE A 128 -4.99 -6.58 18.02
N ALA A 129 -6.30 -6.52 18.18
CA ALA A 129 -6.98 -7.04 19.36
C ALA A 129 -6.82 -8.56 19.52
N ASP A 130 -6.59 -9.27 18.43
CA ASP A 130 -6.47 -10.73 18.38
C ASP A 130 -5.00 -11.22 18.23
N LEU A 131 -4.00 -10.32 18.45
CA LEU A 131 -2.56 -10.61 18.34
C LEU A 131 -1.90 -10.79 19.72
#